data_4db9c877001c6d50fffba1ad4c9c81cd
#
_entry.id   4db9c877001c6d50fffba1ad4c9c81cd
#
_cell.length_a   1.000
_cell.length_b   1.000
_cell.length_c   1.000
_cell.angle_alpha   90.00
_cell.angle_beta   90.00
_cell.angle_gamma   90.00
#
_symmetry.space_group_name_H-M   'P 1'
#
loop_
_entity.id
_entity.type
_entity.pdbx_description
1 polymer ?
#
loop_
_entity_poly.entity_id
_entity_poly.type
_entity_poly.pdbx_seq_one_letter_code
_entity_poly.pdbx_strand_id
1 'polypeptide(L)'
;MLEQLALARFVESGGFARHLRRVRPVYRRRRDAALTAVAMSLPDAIPTGVAAGLHMYVQLPASCNEVGLVDAARNRGVLVEGASWNWSAPSEAPPALVIGYGAIAEPAIRNGLAVLGSLCRV
;
A
#
# COMPACT_ATOMS: atom_id res chain seq x y z
N MET A 1 -12.00 -24.42 -9.00
CA MET A 1 -12.47 -25.46 -8.06
C MET A 1 -11.35 -26.21 -7.37
N LEU A 2 -10.31 -26.61 -8.06
CA LEU A 2 -9.13 -27.26 -7.46
C LEU A 2 -8.42 -26.34 -6.44
N GLU A 3 -8.33 -25.05 -6.74
CA GLU A 3 -7.71 -24.09 -5.84
C GLU A 3 -8.44 -23.92 -4.53
N GLN A 4 -9.79 -23.88 -4.57
CA GLN A 4 -10.61 -23.78 -3.36
C GLN A 4 -10.52 -25.03 -2.50
N LEU A 5 -10.45 -26.20 -3.11
CA LEU A 5 -10.30 -27.46 -2.40
C LEU A 5 -8.93 -27.55 -1.72
N ALA A 6 -7.86 -27.13 -2.40
CA ALA A 6 -6.52 -27.10 -1.84
C ALA A 6 -6.43 -26.14 -0.66
N LEU A 7 -7.08 -24.98 -0.75
CA LEU A 7 -7.13 -23.99 0.33
C LEU A 7 -7.86 -24.55 1.54
N ALA A 8 -9.02 -25.20 1.33
CA ALA A 8 -9.79 -25.80 2.42
C ALA A 8 -8.97 -26.85 3.17
N ARG A 9 -8.28 -27.73 2.47
CA ARG A 9 -7.39 -28.72 3.09
C ARG A 9 -6.24 -28.10 3.85
N PHE A 10 -5.68 -27.02 3.34
CA PHE A 10 -4.60 -26.28 3.98
C PHE A 10 -5.06 -25.69 5.32
N VAL A 11 -6.26 -25.10 5.35
CA VAL A 11 -6.86 -24.55 6.57
C VAL A 11 -7.17 -25.67 7.57
N GLU A 12 -7.81 -26.76 7.12
CA GLU A 12 -8.19 -27.90 7.97
C GLU A 12 -6.98 -28.57 8.63
N SER A 13 -5.85 -28.65 7.94
CA SER A 13 -4.64 -29.27 8.47
C SER A 13 -3.87 -28.36 9.45
N GLY A 14 -4.33 -27.13 9.66
CA GLY A 14 -3.62 -26.15 10.48
C GLY A 14 -2.47 -25.47 9.74
N GLY A 15 -2.28 -25.76 8.44
CA GLY A 15 -1.23 -25.15 7.64
C GLY A 15 -1.40 -23.64 7.49
N PHE A 16 -2.65 -23.18 7.41
CA PHE A 16 -2.96 -21.76 7.33
C PHE A 16 -2.52 -21.00 8.58
N ALA A 17 -2.81 -21.56 9.77
CA ALA A 17 -2.40 -20.92 11.02
C ALA A 17 -0.88 -20.88 11.16
N ARG A 18 -0.19 -21.95 10.77
CA ARG A 18 1.29 -21.99 10.78
C ARG A 18 1.87 -20.99 9.80
N HIS A 19 1.27 -20.88 8.61
CA HIS A 19 1.68 -19.92 7.59
C HIS A 19 1.53 -18.49 8.11
N LEU A 20 0.38 -18.15 8.69
CA LEU A 20 0.14 -16.82 9.27
C LEU A 20 1.17 -16.47 10.34
N ARG A 21 1.48 -17.41 11.24
CA ARG A 21 2.49 -17.18 12.29
C ARG A 21 3.87 -16.91 11.71
N ARG A 22 4.18 -17.53 10.58
CA ARG A 22 5.48 -17.35 9.91
C ARG A 22 5.57 -16.01 9.18
N VAL A 23 4.50 -15.56 8.53
CA VAL A 23 4.52 -14.36 7.69
C VAL A 23 4.14 -13.08 8.44
N ARG A 24 3.44 -13.17 9.58
CA ARG A 24 3.05 -11.99 10.36
C ARG A 24 4.23 -11.07 10.72
N PRO A 25 5.36 -11.59 11.19
CA PRO A 25 6.51 -10.72 11.48
C PRO A 25 7.04 -10.02 10.24
N VAL A 26 7.02 -10.68 9.08
CA VAL A 26 7.45 -10.10 7.81
C VAL A 26 6.51 -8.97 7.40
N TYR A 27 5.20 -9.20 7.45
CA TYR A 27 4.22 -8.18 7.10
C TYR A 27 4.27 -6.99 8.07
N ARG A 28 4.49 -7.26 9.35
CA ARG A 28 4.62 -6.21 10.35
C ARG A 28 5.82 -5.32 10.07
N ARG A 29 6.97 -5.91 9.73
CA ARG A 29 8.16 -5.15 9.36
C ARG A 29 7.94 -4.32 8.10
N ARG A 30 7.28 -4.89 7.10
CA ARG A 30 6.95 -4.17 5.86
C ARG A 30 5.98 -3.01 6.12
N ARG A 31 4.98 -3.25 6.95
CA ARG A 31 4.05 -2.20 7.38
C ARG A 31 4.77 -1.08 8.10
N ASP A 32 5.63 -1.43 9.07
CA ASP A 32 6.37 -0.44 9.83
C ASP A 32 7.32 0.35 8.93
N ALA A 33 7.98 -0.30 7.99
CA ALA A 33 8.83 0.35 7.01
C ALA A 33 8.02 1.31 6.13
N ALA A 34 6.83 0.89 5.70
CA ALA A 34 5.95 1.74 4.90
C ALA A 34 5.46 2.95 5.67
N LEU A 35 5.04 2.77 6.93
CA LEU A 35 4.61 3.88 7.78
C LEU A 35 5.74 4.88 8.04
N THR A 36 6.94 4.39 8.33
CA THR A 36 8.11 5.24 8.52
C THR A 36 8.45 6.00 7.25
N ALA A 37 8.42 5.32 6.11
CA ALA A 37 8.71 5.93 4.82
C ALA A 37 7.67 6.99 4.43
N VAL A 38 6.39 6.76 4.72
CA VAL A 38 5.34 7.77 4.52
C VAL A 38 5.62 9.00 5.38
N ALA A 39 5.96 8.80 6.65
CA ALA A 39 6.25 9.91 7.56
C ALA A 39 7.43 10.75 7.08
N MET A 40 8.45 10.10 6.52
CA MET A 40 9.65 10.79 6.04
C MET A 40 9.49 11.43 4.67
N SER A 41 8.80 10.74 3.76
CA SER A 41 8.71 11.16 2.36
C SER A 41 7.47 11.98 2.04
N LEU A 42 6.38 11.73 2.76
CA LEU A 42 5.09 12.40 2.59
C LEU A 42 4.60 12.91 3.96
N PRO A 43 5.29 13.90 4.55
CA PRO A 43 5.01 14.31 5.94
C PRO A 43 3.60 14.87 6.15
N ASP A 44 2.97 15.40 5.09
CA ASP A 44 1.63 15.94 5.19
C ASP A 44 0.54 14.92 4.84
N ALA A 45 0.93 13.70 4.51
CA ALA A 45 -0.02 12.63 4.21
C ALA A 45 -0.43 11.88 5.49
N ILE A 46 -1.63 11.33 5.48
CA ILE A 46 -2.20 10.63 6.63
C ILE A 46 -2.46 9.18 6.26
N PRO A 47 -1.66 8.23 6.75
CA PRO A 47 -1.92 6.81 6.51
C PRO A 47 -3.03 6.30 7.42
N THR A 48 -3.94 5.49 6.85
CA THR A 48 -5.04 4.87 7.57
C THR A 48 -5.22 3.42 7.12
N GLY A 49 -6.00 2.66 7.87
CA GLY A 49 -6.36 1.30 7.50
C GLY A 49 -5.20 0.30 7.56
N VAL A 50 -4.18 0.57 8.34
CA VAL A 50 -2.92 -0.19 8.34
C VAL A 50 -2.97 -1.44 9.21
N ALA A 51 -3.86 -1.46 10.21
CA ALA A 51 -3.78 -2.45 11.30
C ALA A 51 -4.16 -3.87 10.88
N ALA A 52 -4.93 -4.04 9.81
CA ALA A 52 -5.56 -5.32 9.50
C ALA A 52 -5.34 -5.83 8.07
N GLY A 53 -4.49 -5.20 7.24
CA GLY A 53 -4.38 -5.58 5.85
C GLY A 53 -2.97 -5.57 5.30
N LEU A 54 -2.88 -5.88 4.02
CA LEU A 54 -1.64 -5.85 3.23
C LEU A 54 -1.51 -4.54 2.45
N HIS A 55 -2.46 -3.62 2.66
CA HIS A 55 -2.54 -2.33 1.99
C HIS A 55 -2.77 -1.24 3.02
N MET A 56 -2.26 -0.05 2.73
CA MET A 56 -2.60 1.14 3.49
C MET A 56 -3.24 2.18 2.56
N TYR A 57 -4.18 2.93 3.10
CA TYR A 57 -4.78 4.07 2.43
C TYR A 57 -4.05 5.31 2.92
N VAL A 58 -3.44 6.05 1.99
CA VAL A 58 -2.66 7.24 2.33
C VAL A 58 -3.38 8.46 1.79
N GLN A 59 -3.98 9.23 2.68
CA GLN A 59 -4.66 10.48 2.32
C GLN A 59 -3.61 11.55 2.05
N LEU A 60 -3.68 12.15 0.85
CA LEU A 60 -2.75 13.19 0.42
C LEU A 60 -3.30 14.59 0.77
N PRO A 61 -2.44 15.62 0.82
CA PRO A 61 -2.93 16.99 0.93
C PRO A 61 -3.89 17.34 -0.21
N ALA A 62 -4.86 18.20 0.05
CA ALA A 62 -5.87 18.59 -0.95
C ALA A 62 -5.26 19.24 -2.20
N SER A 63 -4.08 19.82 -2.08
CA SER A 63 -3.35 20.44 -3.19
C SER A 63 -2.67 19.43 -4.11
N CYS A 64 -2.58 18.16 -3.71
CA CYS A 64 -1.90 17.13 -4.47
C CYS A 64 -2.80 16.60 -5.60
N ASN A 65 -2.24 16.46 -6.81
CA ASN A 65 -2.94 15.86 -7.94
C ASN A 65 -2.70 14.35 -7.94
N GLU A 66 -3.69 13.60 -7.48
CA GLU A 66 -3.60 12.13 -7.38
C GLU A 66 -3.28 11.47 -8.72
N VAL A 67 -4.02 11.82 -9.77
CA VAL A 67 -3.85 11.21 -11.10
C VAL A 67 -2.48 11.53 -11.68
N GLY A 68 -2.06 12.78 -11.60
CA GLY A 68 -0.73 13.18 -12.06
C GLY A 68 0.40 12.52 -11.29
N LEU A 69 0.22 12.35 -9.98
CA LEU A 69 1.21 11.68 -9.13
C LEU A 69 1.34 10.20 -9.49
N VAL A 70 0.23 9.50 -9.69
CA VAL A 70 0.22 8.09 -10.09
C VAL A 70 0.93 7.89 -11.42
N ASP A 71 0.63 8.75 -12.41
CA ASP A 71 1.25 8.67 -13.73
C ASP A 71 2.75 8.99 -13.69
N ALA A 72 3.14 10.03 -12.97
CA ALA A 72 4.54 10.40 -12.82
C ALA A 72 5.34 9.31 -12.10
N ALA A 73 4.76 8.69 -11.09
CA ALA A 73 5.39 7.58 -10.38
C ALA A 73 5.59 6.38 -11.31
N ARG A 74 4.58 6.06 -12.12
CA ARG A 74 4.67 4.95 -13.09
C ARG A 74 5.84 5.18 -14.06
N ASN A 75 6.04 6.39 -14.51
CA ASN A 75 7.15 6.73 -15.41
C ASN A 75 8.51 6.56 -14.75
N ARG A 76 8.55 6.49 -13.43
CA ARG A 76 9.77 6.21 -12.66
C ARG A 76 9.82 4.78 -12.12
N GLY A 77 8.94 3.91 -12.58
CA GLY A 77 8.93 2.51 -12.19
C GLY A 77 8.23 2.22 -10.88
N VAL A 78 7.46 3.17 -10.33
CA VAL A 78 6.72 3.00 -9.09
C VAL A 78 5.23 2.85 -9.40
N LEU A 79 4.68 1.68 -9.09
CA LEU A 79 3.29 1.37 -9.33
C LEU A 79 2.48 1.53 -8.05
N VAL A 80 1.60 2.51 -8.04
CA VAL A 80 0.62 2.74 -6.97
C VAL A 80 -0.74 2.98 -7.58
N GLU A 81 -1.80 2.81 -6.78
CA GLU A 81 -3.16 3.06 -7.23
C GLU A 81 -3.71 4.30 -6.56
N GLY A 82 -4.42 5.11 -7.34
CA GLY A 82 -5.19 6.21 -6.78
C GLY A 82 -6.49 5.68 -6.17
N ALA A 83 -6.90 6.27 -5.05
CA ALA A 83 -8.09 5.84 -4.34
C ALA A 83 -9.39 6.39 -4.92
N SER A 84 -9.32 7.36 -5.83
CA SER A 84 -10.50 7.99 -6.43
C SER A 84 -11.39 7.00 -7.19
N TRP A 85 -10.85 5.88 -7.65
CA TRP A 85 -11.60 4.83 -8.32
C TRP A 85 -12.73 4.25 -7.49
N ASN A 86 -12.62 4.32 -6.16
CA ASN A 86 -13.61 3.76 -5.25
C ASN A 86 -14.75 4.72 -4.96
N TRP A 87 -14.76 5.90 -5.56
CA TRP A 87 -15.80 6.91 -5.37
C TRP A 87 -16.75 6.93 -6.54
N SER A 88 -18.05 7.11 -6.25
CA SER A 88 -19.07 7.25 -7.30
C SER A 88 -18.86 8.51 -8.15
N ALA A 89 -18.24 9.55 -7.57
CA ALA A 89 -17.86 10.76 -8.29
C ALA A 89 -16.36 10.99 -8.07
N PRO A 90 -15.48 10.37 -8.90
CA PRO A 90 -14.03 10.46 -8.69
C PRO A 90 -13.47 11.87 -8.65
N SER A 91 -14.07 12.80 -9.38
CA SER A 91 -13.63 14.21 -9.38
C SER A 91 -13.83 14.92 -8.04
N GLU A 92 -14.71 14.41 -7.20
CA GLU A 92 -15.00 14.96 -5.88
C GLU A 92 -14.23 14.24 -4.76
N ALA A 93 -13.54 13.16 -5.10
CA ALA A 93 -12.80 12.38 -4.11
C ALA A 93 -11.58 13.16 -3.61
N PRO A 94 -11.31 13.17 -2.29
CA PRO A 94 -10.05 13.72 -1.80
C PRO A 94 -8.87 12.88 -2.34
N PRO A 95 -7.73 13.51 -2.67
CA PRO A 95 -6.61 12.78 -3.23
C PRO A 95 -6.06 11.79 -2.20
N ALA A 96 -5.86 10.56 -2.64
CA ALA A 96 -5.33 9.50 -1.78
C ALA A 96 -4.72 8.39 -2.61
N LEU A 97 -3.84 7.61 -2.01
CA LEU A 97 -3.19 6.47 -2.64
C LEU A 97 -3.51 5.19 -1.86
N VAL A 98 -3.61 4.09 -2.58
CA VAL A 98 -3.65 2.75 -2.00
C VAL A 98 -2.27 2.13 -2.22
N ILE A 99 -1.56 1.82 -1.15
CA ILE A 99 -0.21 1.28 -1.20
C ILE A 99 -0.22 -0.14 -0.66
N GLY A 100 0.12 -1.11 -1.52
CA GLY A 100 0.30 -2.49 -1.11
C GLY A 100 1.74 -2.70 -0.64
N TYR A 101 1.90 -3.28 0.55
CA TYR A 101 3.23 -3.55 1.11
C TYR A 101 3.47 -5.04 1.36
N GLY A 102 2.46 -5.88 1.12
CA GLY A 102 2.54 -7.30 1.47
C GLY A 102 3.52 -8.13 0.65
N ALA A 103 3.75 -7.75 -0.60
CA ALA A 103 4.57 -8.50 -1.53
C ALA A 103 5.87 -7.79 -1.94
N ILE A 104 6.21 -6.68 -1.29
CA ILE A 104 7.34 -5.83 -1.68
C ILE A 104 8.39 -5.83 -0.56
N ALA A 105 9.66 -5.98 -0.92
CA ALA A 105 10.76 -5.92 0.05
C ALA A 105 10.90 -4.51 0.65
N GLU A 106 11.36 -4.45 1.90
CA GLU A 106 11.48 -3.17 2.62
C GLU A 106 12.28 -2.10 1.88
N PRO A 107 13.44 -2.40 1.25
CA PRO A 107 14.16 -1.37 0.50
C PRO A 107 13.36 -0.81 -0.66
N ALA A 108 12.58 -1.64 -1.36
CA ALA A 108 11.73 -1.19 -2.45
C ALA A 108 10.58 -0.31 -1.95
N ILE A 109 10.03 -0.61 -0.78
CA ILE A 109 9.01 0.23 -0.13
C ILE A 109 9.58 1.62 0.15
N ARG A 110 10.76 1.69 0.77
CA ARG A 110 11.41 2.96 1.08
C ARG A 110 11.74 3.76 -0.18
N ASN A 111 12.29 3.10 -1.17
CA ASN A 111 12.67 3.76 -2.44
C ASN A 111 11.46 4.26 -3.19
N GLY A 112 10.40 3.46 -3.26
CA GLY A 112 9.15 3.85 -3.93
C GLY A 112 8.49 5.05 -3.27
N LEU A 113 8.45 5.06 -1.95
CA LEU A 113 7.87 6.18 -1.21
C LEU A 113 8.74 7.44 -1.30
N ALA A 114 10.06 7.30 -1.38
CA ALA A 114 10.95 8.43 -1.62
C ALA A 114 10.68 9.08 -2.98
N VAL A 115 10.45 8.28 -4.01
CA VAL A 115 10.07 8.77 -5.34
C VAL A 115 8.74 9.51 -5.26
N LEU A 116 7.73 8.93 -4.62
CA LEU A 116 6.42 9.58 -4.44
C LEU A 116 6.57 10.91 -3.71
N GLY A 117 7.39 10.95 -2.67
CA GLY A 117 7.63 12.17 -1.92
C GLY A 117 8.26 13.27 -2.75
N SER A 118 9.22 12.92 -3.59
CA SER A 118 9.88 13.88 -4.49
C SER A 118 8.91 14.45 -5.53
N LEU A 119 7.98 13.63 -6.01
CA LEU A 119 6.99 14.04 -7.00
C LEU A 119 5.85 14.89 -6.37
N CYS A 120 5.46 14.55 -5.15
CA CYS A 120 4.36 15.25 -4.46
C CYS A 120 4.75 16.66 -4.01
N ARG A 121 6.03 16.96 -3.85
CA ARG A 121 6.54 18.27 -3.43
C ARG A 121 6.56 19.30 -4.55
N VAL A 122 6.32 18.87 -5.75
CA VAL A 122 6.22 19.74 -6.91
C VAL A 122 4.79 20.22 -7.10
#